data_8e585db017fc16aa0444cc21f8c64cd5
#
_entry.id   8e585db017fc16aa0444cc21f8c64cd5
#
_cell.length_a   1.000
_cell.length_b   1.000
_cell.length_c   1.000
_cell.angle_alpha   90.00
_cell.angle_beta   90.00
_cell.angle_gamma   90.00
#
_symmetry.space_group_name_H-M   'P 1'
#
loop_
_entity.id
_entity.type
_entity.pdbx_description
1 polymer ?
#
loop_
_entity_poly.entity_id
_entity_poly.type
_entity_poly.pdbx_seq_one_letter_code
_entity_poly.pdbx_strand_id
1 'polypeptide(L)'
;MEKNEETLRVLRHSTSHIMAQAVQKLFPSAKLAIGPATADGFYYDFDLTDGHAFTTEDLAKIEEEMKNIVKQNLTFEKVYVEDVDKQINEFKAEGEIYKAELLEEHRNDNPTLYITRDKDGKAYFNDLCAGPHLPNTSYIKTNAFKLLKVAGAYWRGNEKNKMLQRIYATAYWSKEDLDNYLHLIEEAEKRDHRKLGSQLDLFSVREEIGGGLVLWHPNLAVIREE
;
A
#
# COMPACT_ATOMS: atom_id res chain seq x y z
N MET A 1 -16.41 17.24 -3.05
CA MET A 1 -14.95 17.37 -3.26
C MET A 1 -14.72 17.31 -4.77
N GLU A 2 -13.95 18.23 -5.31
CA GLU A 2 -13.56 18.20 -6.72
C GLU A 2 -12.67 16.99 -6.99
N LYS A 3 -12.90 16.30 -8.12
CA LYS A 3 -12.15 15.10 -8.47
C LYS A 3 -10.96 15.47 -9.37
N ASN A 4 -9.78 15.59 -8.77
CA ASN A 4 -8.52 15.87 -9.44
C ASN A 4 -7.41 14.94 -8.89
N GLU A 5 -6.19 15.05 -9.39
CA GLU A 5 -5.07 14.20 -8.95
C GLU A 5 -4.74 14.37 -7.46
N GLU A 6 -4.80 15.59 -6.95
CA GLU A 6 -4.53 15.87 -5.54
C GLU A 6 -5.55 15.18 -4.64
N THR A 7 -6.84 15.33 -4.93
CA THR A 7 -7.90 14.65 -4.17
C THR A 7 -7.89 13.14 -4.35
N LEU A 8 -7.46 12.63 -5.51
CA LEU A 8 -7.25 11.20 -5.73
C LEU A 8 -6.11 10.66 -4.85
N ARG A 9 -5.03 11.43 -4.67
CA ARG A 9 -3.96 11.09 -3.74
C ARG A 9 -4.46 11.02 -2.29
N VAL A 10 -5.32 11.97 -1.88
CA VAL A 10 -5.96 11.95 -0.56
C VAL A 10 -6.88 10.74 -0.38
N LEU A 11 -7.64 10.37 -1.42
CA LEU A 11 -8.46 9.15 -1.43
C LEU A 11 -7.59 7.90 -1.20
N ARG A 12 -6.51 7.76 -1.96
CA ARG A 12 -5.56 6.65 -1.86
C ARG A 12 -4.92 6.57 -0.48
N HIS A 13 -4.48 7.71 0.04
CA HIS A 13 -3.90 7.80 1.38
C HIS A 13 -4.92 7.41 2.47
N SER A 14 -6.15 7.89 2.38
CA SER A 14 -7.20 7.49 3.33
C SER A 14 -7.54 6.00 3.20
N THR A 15 -7.53 5.45 1.98
CA THR A 15 -7.76 4.02 1.76
C THR A 15 -6.61 3.16 2.29
N SER A 16 -5.35 3.66 2.30
CA SER A 16 -4.23 2.95 2.90
C SER A 16 -4.40 2.79 4.42
N HIS A 17 -4.95 3.79 5.10
CA HIS A 17 -5.28 3.69 6.52
C HIS A 17 -6.42 2.69 6.80
N ILE A 18 -7.41 2.61 5.90
CA ILE A 18 -8.47 1.58 6.00
C ILE A 18 -7.88 0.18 5.81
N MET A 19 -6.90 0.01 4.92
CA MET A 19 -6.17 -1.25 4.77
C MET A 19 -5.37 -1.59 6.03
N ALA A 20 -4.64 -0.63 6.61
CA ALA A 20 -3.90 -0.82 7.85
C ALA A 20 -4.81 -1.22 9.02
N GLN A 21 -5.96 -0.55 9.17
CA GLN A 21 -6.98 -0.88 10.17
C GLN A 21 -7.54 -2.30 9.96
N ALA A 22 -7.81 -2.70 8.71
CA ALA A 22 -8.30 -4.04 8.39
C ALA A 22 -7.25 -5.12 8.71
N VAL A 23 -5.98 -4.87 8.36
CA VAL A 23 -4.88 -5.78 8.67
C VAL A 23 -4.71 -5.93 10.17
N GLN A 24 -4.65 -4.83 10.92
CA GLN A 24 -4.47 -4.87 12.39
C GLN A 24 -5.62 -5.61 13.09
N LYS A 25 -6.84 -5.51 12.55
CA LYS A 25 -8.01 -6.23 13.08
C LYS A 25 -7.94 -7.74 12.82
N LEU A 26 -7.51 -8.15 11.62
CA LEU A 26 -7.44 -9.57 11.22
C LEU A 26 -6.15 -10.23 11.68
N PHE A 27 -5.08 -9.49 11.80
CA PHE A 27 -3.74 -9.94 12.19
C PHE A 27 -3.21 -9.08 13.34
N PRO A 28 -3.62 -9.33 14.59
CA PRO A 28 -3.22 -8.50 15.74
C PRO A 28 -1.71 -8.48 16.02
N SER A 29 -0.96 -9.45 15.50
CA SER A 29 0.50 -9.51 15.55
C SER A 29 1.18 -8.52 14.60
N ALA A 30 0.45 -7.99 13.60
CA ALA A 30 0.99 -7.08 12.59
C ALA A 30 1.36 -5.74 13.21
N LYS A 31 2.62 -5.33 13.02
CA LYS A 31 3.10 -3.99 13.36
C LYS A 31 3.10 -3.12 12.12
N LEU A 32 2.64 -1.90 12.28
CA LEU A 32 2.42 -0.97 11.20
C LEU A 32 3.70 -0.13 10.97
N ALA A 33 4.14 -0.01 9.72
CA ALA A 33 5.27 0.83 9.36
C ALA A 33 4.81 2.11 8.64
N ILE A 34 4.75 2.11 7.32
CA ILE A 34 4.34 3.28 6.52
C ILE A 34 3.40 2.90 5.39
N GLY A 35 2.50 3.83 5.04
CA GLY A 35 1.47 3.63 4.00
C GLY A 35 1.23 4.81 3.07
N PRO A 36 2.23 5.26 2.26
CA PRO A 36 2.05 6.41 1.39
C PRO A 36 1.19 6.11 0.17
N ALA A 37 0.52 7.15 -0.33
CA ALA A 37 -0.06 7.15 -1.66
C ALA A 37 1.02 7.34 -2.72
N THR A 38 0.87 6.63 -3.85
CA THR A 38 1.72 6.71 -5.04
C THR A 38 0.94 7.27 -6.23
N ALA A 39 1.61 7.44 -7.38
CA ALA A 39 0.97 7.92 -8.60
C ALA A 39 -0.18 7.02 -9.06
N ASP A 40 -0.02 5.67 -8.95
CA ASP A 40 -0.99 4.70 -9.47
C ASP A 40 -1.81 4.00 -8.40
N GLY A 41 -1.53 4.26 -7.11
CA GLY A 41 -2.20 3.56 -6.03
C GLY A 41 -1.67 3.95 -4.66
N PHE A 42 -1.48 2.97 -3.81
CA PHE A 42 -0.86 3.10 -2.50
C PHE A 42 -0.28 1.75 -2.07
N TYR A 43 0.51 1.77 -1.03
CA TYR A 43 0.93 0.55 -0.35
C TYR A 43 0.93 0.77 1.17
N TYR A 44 1.08 -0.31 1.90
CA TYR A 44 1.37 -0.27 3.32
C TYR A 44 2.33 -1.39 3.70
N ASP A 45 3.31 -1.08 4.56
CA ASP A 45 4.32 -2.01 5.04
C ASP A 45 3.94 -2.55 6.41
N PHE A 46 3.98 -3.87 6.55
CA PHE A 46 3.61 -4.59 7.75
C PHE A 46 4.75 -5.50 8.21
N ASP A 47 4.95 -5.56 9.52
CA ASP A 47 5.79 -6.56 10.16
C ASP A 47 4.91 -7.58 10.88
N LEU A 48 4.84 -8.79 10.35
CA LEU A 48 4.12 -9.89 10.98
C LEU A 48 5.08 -10.62 11.94
N THR A 49 4.91 -10.36 13.23
CA THR A 49 5.84 -10.84 14.27
C THR A 49 5.68 -12.33 14.59
N ASP A 50 4.61 -12.96 14.14
CA ASP A 50 4.30 -14.39 14.30
C ASP A 50 4.88 -15.28 13.18
N GLY A 51 5.57 -14.69 12.20
CA GLY A 51 6.15 -15.39 11.07
C GLY A 51 5.15 -15.72 9.95
N HIS A 52 3.91 -15.25 10.03
CA HIS A 52 2.94 -15.38 8.96
C HIS A 52 3.39 -14.61 7.70
N ALA A 53 3.11 -15.14 6.52
CA ALA A 53 3.27 -14.45 5.25
C ALA A 53 1.91 -14.27 4.59
N PHE A 54 1.59 -13.03 4.20
CA PHE A 54 0.32 -12.76 3.53
C PHE A 54 0.18 -13.58 2.25
N THR A 55 -0.96 -14.23 2.14
CA THR A 55 -1.37 -15.03 0.99
C THR A 55 -2.41 -14.29 0.15
N THR A 56 -2.70 -14.80 -1.04
CA THR A 56 -3.79 -14.28 -1.88
C THR A 56 -5.16 -14.37 -1.17
N GLU A 57 -5.36 -15.41 -0.35
CA GLU A 57 -6.58 -15.56 0.45
C GLU A 57 -6.68 -14.48 1.53
N ASP A 58 -5.56 -14.11 2.15
CA ASP A 58 -5.52 -13.05 3.14
C ASP A 58 -5.84 -11.69 2.50
N LEU A 59 -5.33 -11.42 1.30
CA LEU A 59 -5.70 -10.21 0.57
C LEU A 59 -7.22 -10.12 0.34
N ALA A 60 -7.87 -11.23 0.00
CA ALA A 60 -9.32 -11.25 -0.18
C ALA A 60 -10.08 -10.97 1.14
N LYS A 61 -9.61 -11.53 2.28
CA LYS A 61 -10.19 -11.28 3.61
C LYS A 61 -9.97 -9.82 4.04
N ILE A 62 -8.77 -9.28 3.82
CA ILE A 62 -8.44 -7.89 4.13
C ILE A 62 -9.33 -6.95 3.31
N GLU A 63 -9.49 -7.19 2.00
CA GLU A 63 -10.34 -6.38 1.13
C GLU A 63 -11.81 -6.40 1.57
N GLU A 64 -12.33 -7.54 2.01
CA GLU A 64 -13.69 -7.62 2.53
C GLU A 64 -13.83 -6.87 3.86
N GLU A 65 -12.84 -6.96 4.76
CA GLU A 65 -12.85 -6.20 6.00
C GLU A 65 -12.72 -4.69 5.75
N MET A 66 -11.92 -4.27 4.77
CA MET A 66 -11.89 -2.86 4.33
C MET A 66 -13.27 -2.37 3.90
N LYS A 67 -14.03 -3.17 3.14
CA LYS A 67 -15.41 -2.83 2.75
C LYS A 67 -16.34 -2.70 3.97
N ASN A 68 -16.15 -3.54 4.98
CA ASN A 68 -16.92 -3.48 6.23
C ASN A 68 -16.58 -2.21 7.02
N ILE A 69 -15.30 -1.82 7.09
CA ILE A 69 -14.87 -0.58 7.74
C ILE A 69 -15.44 0.65 7.02
N VAL A 70 -15.39 0.67 5.69
CA VAL A 70 -15.95 1.77 4.89
C VAL A 70 -17.44 1.97 5.17
N LYS A 71 -18.21 0.90 5.30
CA LYS A 71 -19.66 0.95 5.59
C LYS A 71 -19.98 1.51 6.98
N GLN A 72 -19.02 1.55 7.90
CA GLN A 72 -19.22 2.12 9.25
C GLN A 72 -19.26 3.65 9.26
N ASN A 73 -18.89 4.30 8.16
CA ASN A 73 -18.88 5.76 8.03
C ASN A 73 -18.08 6.46 9.14
N LEU A 74 -16.85 6.00 9.35
CA LEU A 74 -15.92 6.54 10.35
C LEU A 74 -15.36 7.89 9.89
N THR A 75 -15.17 8.82 10.81
CA THR A 75 -14.48 10.10 10.57
C THR A 75 -12.97 9.93 10.72
N PHE A 76 -12.18 10.66 9.93
CA PHE A 76 -10.73 10.80 10.11
C PHE A 76 -10.46 12.07 10.93
N GLU A 77 -10.08 11.90 12.18
CA GLU A 77 -9.76 13.00 13.09
C GLU A 77 -8.24 13.20 13.17
N LYS A 78 -7.80 14.44 12.93
CA LYS A 78 -6.40 14.83 13.13
C LYS A 78 -6.18 15.29 14.56
N VAL A 79 -5.22 14.67 15.26
CA VAL A 79 -4.86 15.00 16.63
C VAL A 79 -3.37 15.34 16.70
N TYR A 80 -3.01 16.46 17.29
CA TYR A 80 -1.62 16.82 17.53
C TYR A 80 -1.07 16.06 18.73
N VAL A 81 0.18 15.60 18.62
CA VAL A 81 0.88 14.94 19.73
C VAL A 81 1.44 16.02 20.65
N GLU A 82 0.80 16.23 21.80
CA GLU A 82 1.20 17.25 22.78
C GLU A 82 2.44 16.83 23.56
N ASP A 83 2.52 15.55 23.94
CA ASP A 83 3.66 14.95 24.68
C ASP A 83 4.26 13.81 23.84
N VAL A 84 5.34 14.13 23.13
CA VAL A 84 6.02 13.21 22.21
C VAL A 84 6.66 12.06 22.99
N ASP A 85 7.27 12.31 24.16
CA ASP A 85 7.93 11.26 24.94
C ASP A 85 6.91 10.25 25.50
N LYS A 86 5.78 10.75 25.95
CA LYS A 86 4.65 9.91 26.38
C LYS A 86 4.15 9.05 25.24
N GLN A 87 3.89 9.64 24.06
CA GLN A 87 3.38 8.93 22.91
C GLN A 87 4.36 7.86 22.38
N ILE A 88 5.67 8.14 22.41
CA ILE A 88 6.71 7.17 22.07
C ILE A 88 6.67 5.97 23.04
N ASN A 89 6.51 6.23 24.34
CA ASN A 89 6.44 5.18 25.34
C ASN A 89 5.18 4.33 25.18
N GLU A 90 4.05 4.95 24.81
CA GLU A 90 2.80 4.25 24.47
C GLU A 90 3.01 3.32 23.26
N PHE A 91 3.56 3.81 22.15
CA PHE A 91 3.87 3.00 20.98
C PHE A 91 4.82 1.84 21.30
N LYS A 92 5.85 2.08 22.12
CA LYS A 92 6.75 1.02 22.55
C LYS A 92 6.05 -0.05 23.41
N ALA A 93 5.14 0.37 24.28
CA ALA A 93 4.36 -0.55 25.13
C ALA A 93 3.39 -1.40 24.28
N GLU A 94 2.83 -0.84 23.20
CA GLU A 94 1.99 -1.54 22.24
C GLU A 94 2.80 -2.38 21.23
N GLY A 95 4.13 -2.25 21.25
CA GLY A 95 5.04 -2.91 20.31
C GLY A 95 5.05 -2.29 18.91
N GLU A 96 4.51 -1.08 18.74
CA GLU A 96 4.53 -0.31 17.47
C GLU A 96 5.88 0.39 17.30
N ILE A 97 6.94 -0.43 17.15
CA ILE A 97 8.33 0.02 17.12
C ILE A 97 8.63 0.99 15.98
N TYR A 98 8.02 0.78 14.82
CA TYR A 98 8.21 1.62 13.63
C TYR A 98 7.60 3.01 13.83
N LYS A 99 6.41 3.10 14.44
CA LYS A 99 5.77 4.37 14.79
C LYS A 99 6.58 5.12 15.87
N ALA A 100 7.10 4.39 16.86
CA ALA A 100 7.97 4.99 17.89
C ALA A 100 9.25 5.58 17.29
N GLU A 101 9.89 4.86 16.36
CA GLU A 101 11.10 5.33 15.65
C GLU A 101 10.80 6.56 14.78
N LEU A 102 9.72 6.52 14.00
CA LEU A 102 9.31 7.64 13.15
C LEU A 102 8.92 8.88 13.97
N LEU A 103 8.23 8.69 15.09
CA LEU A 103 7.86 9.80 15.97
C LEU A 103 9.07 10.44 16.62
N GLU A 104 10.07 9.66 17.03
CA GLU A 104 11.33 10.19 17.55
C GLU A 104 12.08 11.03 16.50
N GLU A 105 12.10 10.57 15.24
CA GLU A 105 12.76 11.29 14.14
C GLU A 105 12.07 12.62 13.81
N HIS A 106 10.74 12.63 13.85
CA HIS A 106 9.92 13.81 13.54
C HIS A 106 9.41 14.58 14.76
N ARG A 107 10.06 14.42 15.92
CA ARG A 107 9.58 14.99 17.18
C ARG A 107 9.40 16.51 17.18
N ASN A 108 10.16 17.22 16.33
CA ASN A 108 10.13 18.68 16.22
C ASN A 108 9.24 19.20 15.09
N ASP A 109 8.59 18.30 14.33
CA ASP A 109 7.81 18.64 13.14
C ASP A 109 6.31 18.81 13.44
N ASN A 110 5.93 19.07 14.69
CA ASN A 110 4.54 19.08 15.15
C ASN A 110 3.80 17.80 14.74
N PRO A 111 4.25 16.63 15.21
CA PRO A 111 3.71 15.36 14.78
C PRO A 111 2.22 15.22 15.09
N THR A 112 1.53 14.51 14.22
CA THR A 112 0.09 14.29 14.34
C THR A 112 -0.26 12.83 14.19
N LEU A 113 -1.36 12.46 14.85
CA LEU A 113 -2.04 11.18 14.67
C LEU A 113 -3.31 11.39 13.88
N TYR A 114 -3.67 10.42 13.06
CA TYR A 114 -5.01 10.32 12.51
C TYR A 114 -5.75 9.15 13.15
N ILE A 115 -6.92 9.45 13.69
CA ILE A 115 -7.75 8.50 14.41
C ILE A 115 -9.04 8.30 13.63
N THR A 116 -9.44 7.04 13.41
CA THR A 116 -10.77 6.75 12.88
C THR A 116 -11.75 6.59 14.04
N ARG A 117 -12.86 7.36 14.00
CA ARG A 117 -13.90 7.34 15.03
C ARG A 117 -15.28 7.15 14.41
N ASP A 118 -16.17 6.51 15.16
CA ASP A 118 -17.60 6.52 14.84
C ASP A 118 -18.30 7.80 15.33
N LYS A 119 -19.59 7.89 15.03
CA LYS A 119 -20.46 9.02 15.44
C LYS A 119 -20.58 9.20 16.96
N ASP A 120 -20.33 8.16 17.73
CA ASP A 120 -20.41 8.14 19.19
C ASP A 120 -19.03 8.48 19.81
N GLY A 121 -18.01 8.78 18.98
CA GLY A 121 -16.68 9.18 19.40
C GLY A 121 -15.74 8.01 19.72
N LYS A 122 -16.18 6.75 19.55
CA LYS A 122 -15.34 5.59 19.79
C LYS A 122 -14.25 5.49 18.74
N ALA A 123 -13.00 5.40 19.19
CA ALA A 123 -11.83 5.18 18.32
C ALA A 123 -11.71 3.71 17.92
N TYR A 124 -11.36 3.48 16.66
CA TYR A 124 -11.15 2.14 16.11
C TYR A 124 -9.71 1.91 15.61
N PHE A 125 -9.02 2.97 15.23
CA PHE A 125 -7.69 2.88 14.68
C PHE A 125 -6.97 4.22 14.88
N ASN A 126 -5.66 4.18 15.10
CA ASN A 126 -4.79 5.35 15.13
C ASN A 126 -3.52 5.10 14.32
N ASP A 127 -3.03 6.14 13.66
CA ASP A 127 -1.78 6.07 12.93
C ASP A 127 -0.99 7.38 12.99
N LEU A 128 0.34 7.28 13.01
CA LEU A 128 1.23 8.43 12.91
C LEU A 128 1.23 8.94 11.47
N CYS A 129 0.67 10.12 11.25
CA CYS A 129 0.46 10.60 9.89
C CYS A 129 0.33 12.13 9.85
N ALA A 130 0.93 12.76 8.84
CA ALA A 130 0.79 14.19 8.59
C ALA A 130 -0.50 14.56 7.84
N GLY A 131 -1.14 13.60 7.18
CA GLY A 131 -2.30 13.81 6.32
C GLY A 131 -1.94 14.38 4.94
N PRO A 132 -2.91 14.97 4.22
CA PRO A 132 -4.33 15.06 4.57
C PRO A 132 -5.09 13.74 4.34
N HIS A 133 -6.29 13.66 4.95
CA HIS A 133 -7.25 12.57 4.74
C HIS A 133 -8.62 13.09 4.30
N LEU A 134 -9.46 12.18 3.82
CA LEU A 134 -10.87 12.43 3.57
C LEU A 134 -11.58 12.77 4.90
N PRO A 135 -12.70 13.49 4.86
CA PRO A 135 -13.48 13.78 6.07
C PRO A 135 -13.97 12.52 6.79
N ASN A 136 -14.38 11.51 6.02
CA ASN A 136 -14.86 10.23 6.55
C ASN A 136 -14.77 9.12 5.49
N THR A 137 -14.99 7.87 5.91
CA THR A 137 -14.87 6.70 5.04
C THR A 137 -15.98 6.58 3.99
N SER A 138 -17.12 7.31 4.10
CA SER A 138 -18.20 7.23 3.11
C SER A 138 -17.81 7.79 1.73
N TYR A 139 -16.74 8.58 1.65
CA TYR A 139 -16.18 9.02 0.37
C TYR A 139 -15.48 7.89 -0.40
N ILE A 140 -15.07 6.82 0.30
CA ILE A 140 -14.43 5.64 -0.30
C ILE A 140 -15.54 4.69 -0.77
N LYS A 141 -15.55 4.36 -2.05
CA LYS A 141 -16.53 3.40 -2.59
C LYS A 141 -16.02 1.98 -2.44
N THR A 142 -16.83 1.11 -1.85
CA THR A 142 -16.49 -0.30 -1.57
C THR A 142 -16.16 -1.15 -2.80
N ASN A 143 -16.52 -0.69 -3.98
CA ASN A 143 -16.28 -1.33 -5.28
C ASN A 143 -15.25 -0.59 -6.15
N ALA A 144 -14.53 0.39 -5.58
CA ALA A 144 -13.59 1.23 -6.33
C ALA A 144 -12.15 1.19 -5.75
N PHE A 145 -11.80 0.16 -5.02
CA PHE A 145 -10.44 -0.14 -4.60
C PHE A 145 -10.14 -1.63 -4.77
N LYS A 146 -8.85 -1.96 -4.87
CA LYS A 146 -8.38 -3.35 -5.06
C LYS A 146 -7.02 -3.54 -4.43
N LEU A 147 -6.85 -4.65 -3.68
CA LEU A 147 -5.54 -5.13 -3.27
C LEU A 147 -4.93 -5.91 -4.43
N LEU A 148 -3.68 -5.60 -4.79
CA LEU A 148 -3.07 -6.09 -6.03
C LEU A 148 -2.12 -7.26 -5.76
N LYS A 149 -1.12 -7.05 -4.89
CA LYS A 149 -0.07 -8.05 -4.61
C LYS A 149 0.64 -7.78 -3.29
N VAL A 150 1.35 -8.79 -2.82
CA VAL A 150 2.31 -8.70 -1.72
C VAL A 150 3.73 -8.79 -2.26
N ALA A 151 4.65 -8.04 -1.67
CA ALA A 151 6.08 -8.16 -1.92
C ALA A 151 6.87 -7.90 -0.64
N GLY A 152 8.10 -8.40 -0.59
CA GLY A 152 9.05 -8.02 0.46
C GLY A 152 9.57 -6.60 0.23
N ALA A 153 9.75 -5.85 1.32
CA ALA A 153 10.36 -4.52 1.29
C ALA A 153 11.21 -4.33 2.56
N TYR A 154 12.49 -4.01 2.39
CA TYR A 154 13.32 -3.71 3.55
C TYR A 154 12.92 -2.39 4.19
N TRP A 155 12.84 -2.37 5.52
CA TRP A 155 12.58 -1.13 6.27
C TRP A 155 13.57 -0.04 5.84
N ARG A 156 13.04 1.13 5.44
CA ARG A 156 13.82 2.26 4.91
C ARG A 156 14.66 1.93 3.67
N GLY A 157 14.31 0.89 2.92
CA GLY A 157 15.06 0.48 1.73
C GLY A 157 16.47 -0.07 1.99
N ASN A 158 16.82 -0.34 3.23
CA ASN A 158 18.14 -0.83 3.60
C ASN A 158 18.08 -2.35 3.85
N GLU A 159 18.83 -3.12 3.08
CA GLU A 159 18.89 -4.60 3.15
C GLU A 159 19.39 -5.15 4.51
N LYS A 160 20.04 -4.31 5.32
CA LYS A 160 20.45 -4.67 6.69
C LYS A 160 19.32 -4.61 7.70
N ASN A 161 18.23 -3.92 7.36
CA ASN A 161 17.06 -3.80 8.19
C ASN A 161 16.11 -4.99 7.97
N LYS A 162 15.12 -5.11 8.84
CA LYS A 162 14.11 -6.16 8.72
C LYS A 162 13.35 -6.06 7.40
N MET A 163 13.13 -7.21 6.77
CA MET A 163 12.25 -7.30 5.61
C MET A 163 10.80 -7.33 6.09
N LEU A 164 10.03 -6.35 5.64
CA LEU A 164 8.60 -6.19 5.88
C LEU A 164 7.81 -6.77 4.73
N GLN A 165 6.52 -6.95 4.94
CA GLN A 165 5.59 -7.36 3.90
C GLN A 165 4.80 -6.14 3.43
N ARG A 166 4.95 -5.80 2.17
CA ARG A 166 4.30 -4.67 1.51
C ARG A 166 3.08 -5.15 0.75
N ILE A 167 1.90 -4.65 1.10
CA ILE A 167 0.70 -4.85 0.30
C ILE A 167 0.54 -3.66 -0.63
N TYR A 168 0.54 -3.93 -1.94
CA TYR A 168 0.22 -2.95 -2.98
C TYR A 168 -1.28 -2.95 -3.27
N ALA A 169 -1.82 -1.77 -3.42
CA ALA A 169 -3.24 -1.57 -3.67
C ALA A 169 -3.50 -0.32 -4.52
N THR A 170 -4.72 -0.19 -5.02
CA THR A 170 -5.16 1.02 -5.72
C THR A 170 -6.58 1.39 -5.31
N ALA A 171 -6.92 2.69 -5.47
CA ALA A 171 -8.27 3.20 -5.26
C ALA A 171 -8.57 4.32 -6.25
N TYR A 172 -9.85 4.39 -6.63
CA TYR A 172 -10.38 5.35 -7.58
C TYR A 172 -11.73 5.92 -7.09
N TRP A 173 -12.17 7.01 -7.72
CA TRP A 173 -13.45 7.63 -7.39
C TRP A 173 -14.66 6.84 -7.89
N SER A 174 -14.47 5.97 -8.88
CA SER A 174 -15.54 5.13 -9.43
C SER A 174 -15.05 3.71 -9.73
N LYS A 175 -16.01 2.78 -9.79
CA LYS A 175 -15.74 1.41 -10.25
C LYS A 175 -15.21 1.39 -11.69
N GLU A 176 -15.75 2.24 -12.55
CA GLU A 176 -15.34 2.35 -13.95
C GLU A 176 -13.86 2.72 -14.09
N ASP A 177 -13.38 3.72 -13.31
CA ASP A 177 -11.96 4.12 -13.30
C ASP A 177 -11.07 2.97 -12.81
N LEU A 178 -11.52 2.23 -11.79
CA LEU A 178 -10.80 1.05 -11.31
C LEU A 178 -10.75 -0.04 -12.37
N ASP A 179 -11.87 -0.38 -12.99
CA ASP A 179 -11.96 -1.42 -14.03
C ASP A 179 -11.04 -1.06 -15.23
N ASN A 180 -11.06 0.19 -15.66
CA ASN A 180 -10.16 0.69 -16.72
C ASN A 180 -8.67 0.52 -16.33
N TYR A 181 -8.30 0.86 -15.11
CA TYR A 181 -6.93 0.69 -14.64
C TYR A 181 -6.52 -0.79 -14.58
N LEU A 182 -7.38 -1.66 -14.04
CA LEU A 182 -7.11 -3.10 -13.99
C LEU A 182 -6.98 -3.71 -15.39
N HIS A 183 -7.79 -3.26 -16.34
CA HIS A 183 -7.68 -3.66 -17.75
C HIS A 183 -6.35 -3.23 -18.36
N LEU A 184 -5.88 -1.99 -18.08
CA LEU A 184 -4.56 -1.53 -18.54
C LEU A 184 -3.41 -2.38 -17.98
N ILE A 185 -3.47 -2.77 -16.71
CA ILE A 185 -2.48 -3.69 -16.12
C ILE A 185 -2.49 -5.04 -16.84
N GLU A 186 -3.68 -5.63 -17.04
CA GLU A 186 -3.83 -6.91 -17.73
C GLU A 186 -3.26 -6.85 -19.16
N GLU A 187 -3.57 -5.78 -19.90
CA GLU A 187 -3.04 -5.56 -21.23
C GLU A 187 -1.52 -5.35 -21.24
N ALA A 188 -0.98 -4.63 -20.24
CA ALA A 188 0.47 -4.47 -20.11
C ALA A 188 1.17 -5.81 -19.81
N GLU A 189 0.56 -6.66 -18.97
CA GLU A 189 1.08 -8.00 -18.68
C GLU A 189 1.04 -8.93 -19.90
N LYS A 190 0.02 -8.82 -20.74
CA LYS A 190 -0.05 -9.56 -22.02
C LYS A 190 1.03 -9.11 -23.01
N ARG A 191 1.40 -7.83 -22.96
CA ARG A 191 2.42 -7.21 -23.82
C ARG A 191 3.82 -7.20 -23.21
N ASP A 192 4.04 -7.89 -22.08
CA ASP A 192 5.37 -7.99 -21.47
C ASP A 192 6.35 -8.61 -22.47
N HIS A 193 7.36 -7.81 -22.86
CA HIS A 193 8.37 -8.22 -23.84
C HIS A 193 9.10 -9.51 -23.44
N ARG A 194 9.24 -9.82 -22.16
CA ARG A 194 9.87 -11.06 -21.67
C ARG A 194 9.01 -12.27 -22.01
N LYS A 195 7.67 -12.15 -21.87
CA LYS A 195 6.74 -13.21 -22.27
C LYS A 195 6.69 -13.33 -23.80
N LEU A 196 6.48 -12.23 -24.50
CA LEU A 196 6.42 -12.20 -25.96
C LEU A 196 7.75 -12.62 -26.59
N GLY A 197 8.87 -12.18 -26.03
CA GLY A 197 10.20 -12.56 -26.50
C GLY A 197 10.43 -14.07 -26.49
N SER A 198 10.00 -14.74 -25.41
CA SER A 198 10.06 -16.19 -25.30
C SER A 198 9.06 -16.89 -26.22
N GLN A 199 7.79 -16.42 -26.24
CA GLN A 199 6.73 -17.06 -27.03
C GLN A 199 6.95 -16.97 -28.54
N LEU A 200 7.50 -15.84 -29.01
CA LEU A 200 7.75 -15.58 -30.42
C LEU A 200 9.19 -15.87 -30.86
N ASP A 201 9.98 -16.45 -29.96
CA ASP A 201 11.40 -16.76 -30.20
C ASP A 201 12.20 -15.56 -30.73
N LEU A 202 12.01 -14.40 -30.02
CA LEU A 202 12.62 -13.13 -30.45
C LEU A 202 14.03 -12.96 -29.90
N PHE A 203 14.25 -13.34 -28.65
CA PHE A 203 15.56 -13.20 -27.98
C PHE A 203 15.69 -14.16 -26.80
N SER A 204 16.93 -14.38 -26.39
CA SER A 204 17.25 -15.08 -25.14
C SER A 204 18.32 -14.35 -24.34
N VAL A 205 18.29 -14.55 -23.03
CA VAL A 205 19.36 -14.13 -22.11
C VAL A 205 20.05 -15.41 -21.63
N ARG A 206 21.36 -15.51 -21.83
CA ARG A 206 22.16 -16.66 -21.44
C ARG A 206 23.30 -16.22 -20.55
N GLU A 207 23.44 -16.86 -19.40
CA GLU A 207 24.50 -16.57 -18.44
C GLU A 207 25.90 -16.81 -19.01
N GLU A 208 26.04 -17.78 -19.92
CA GLU A 208 27.31 -18.14 -20.53
C GLU A 208 27.93 -17.02 -21.37
N ILE A 209 27.13 -16.05 -21.84
CA ILE A 209 27.61 -14.96 -22.68
C ILE A 209 27.86 -13.69 -21.87
N GLY A 210 27.36 -13.65 -20.64
CA GLY A 210 27.47 -12.52 -19.72
C GLY A 210 26.12 -12.05 -19.17
N GLY A 211 26.11 -11.69 -17.90
CA GLY A 211 24.88 -11.25 -17.23
C GLY A 211 24.30 -10.01 -17.90
N GLY A 212 23.04 -10.11 -18.30
CA GLY A 212 22.29 -8.99 -18.90
C GLY A 212 22.48 -8.79 -20.42
N LEU A 213 23.32 -9.60 -21.08
CA LEU A 213 23.42 -9.58 -22.54
C LEU A 213 22.25 -10.34 -23.17
N VAL A 214 21.64 -9.71 -24.18
CA VAL A 214 20.49 -10.25 -24.92
C VAL A 214 20.97 -10.75 -26.28
N LEU A 215 20.76 -12.06 -26.54
CA LEU A 215 20.92 -12.65 -27.86
C LEU A 215 19.67 -12.44 -28.69
N TRP A 216 19.78 -11.79 -29.80
CA TRP A 216 18.72 -11.61 -30.78
C TRP A 216 18.59 -12.83 -31.66
N HIS A 217 17.38 -13.35 -31.77
CA HIS A 217 17.07 -14.41 -32.69
C HIS A 217 16.65 -13.85 -34.07
N PRO A 218 16.65 -14.65 -35.12
CA PRO A 218 16.36 -14.17 -36.47
C PRO A 218 15.03 -13.41 -36.59
N ASN A 219 13.98 -13.83 -35.85
CA ASN A 219 12.68 -13.16 -35.87
C ASN A 219 12.75 -11.73 -35.36
N LEU A 220 13.58 -11.46 -34.34
CA LEU A 220 13.75 -10.07 -33.82
C LEU A 220 14.56 -9.21 -34.80
N ALA A 221 15.52 -9.80 -35.53
CA ALA A 221 16.28 -9.05 -36.52
C ALA A 221 15.40 -8.53 -37.65
N VAL A 222 14.44 -9.34 -38.13
CA VAL A 222 13.43 -8.91 -39.12
C VAL A 222 12.60 -7.71 -38.62
N ILE A 223 12.09 -7.77 -37.39
CA ILE A 223 11.28 -6.68 -36.80
C ILE A 223 12.08 -5.37 -36.69
N ARG A 224 13.42 -5.48 -36.49
CA ARG A 224 14.28 -4.30 -36.39
C ARG A 224 14.49 -3.61 -37.73
N GLU A 225 14.52 -4.38 -38.83
CA GLU A 225 14.80 -3.86 -40.19
C GLU A 225 13.57 -3.19 -40.83
N GLU A 226 12.35 -3.45 -40.32
CA GLU A 226 11.12 -2.74 -40.68
C GLU A 226 10.95 -1.45 -39.90
#